data_c7a6c86a916a9f5c9df2e706ab8fb6b3
#
_entry.id   c7a6c86a916a9f5c9df2e706ab8fb6b3
#
_cell.length_a   1.000
_cell.length_b   1.000
_cell.length_c   1.000
_cell.angle_alpha   90.00
_cell.angle_beta   90.00
_cell.angle_gamma   90.00
#
_symmetry.space_group_name_H-M   'P 1'
#
loop_
_entity.id
_entity.type
_entity.pdbx_description
1 polymer ?
#
loop_
_entity_poly.entity_id
_entity_poly.type
_entity_poly.pdbx_seq_one_letter_code
_entity_poly.pdbx_strand_id
1 'polypeptide(L)'
;ESWFTTAMERIENLHFSTPHVQNLFDDPDSRYHWVVSRSRHVELSRGGVMQSGVLLVDMSFSGIEQICKEVSLSNGQGYLYLIDGSGEIIYHPRQQLIYAGLQEENNLTAAGYADGTHAEVFQSQKRQVTVKTVGYTGWKLVGVVPVETLRDNYSQLLLFAMFVVIFSIFLLVFVNLRLSEWITAPMKKLELAVRELEKGAESVDFDVDG
;
A
#
# COMPACT_ATOMS: atom_id res chain seq x y z
N GLU A 1 11.98 -25.75 27.86
CA GLU A 1 11.91 -24.81 26.72
C GLU A 1 10.52 -24.19 26.66
N SER A 2 10.42 -22.89 26.40
CA SER A 2 9.17 -22.12 26.54
C SER A 2 8.02 -22.66 25.68
N TRP A 3 8.30 -23.12 24.46
CA TRP A 3 7.30 -23.69 23.54
C TRP A 3 6.63 -24.96 24.11
N PHE A 4 7.39 -25.79 24.79
CA PHE A 4 6.87 -27.04 25.42
C PHE A 4 5.95 -26.71 26.58
N THR A 5 6.38 -25.83 27.47
CA THR A 5 5.57 -25.40 28.63
C THR A 5 4.28 -24.74 28.18
N THR A 6 4.37 -23.83 27.19
CA THR A 6 3.20 -23.14 26.65
C THR A 6 2.23 -24.11 25.98
N ALA A 7 2.74 -25.12 25.25
CA ALA A 7 1.88 -26.13 24.60
C ALA A 7 1.17 -27.04 25.61
N MET A 8 1.83 -27.33 26.73
CA MET A 8 1.24 -28.15 27.79
C MET A 8 0.19 -27.39 28.62
N GLU A 9 0.41 -26.10 28.84
CA GLU A 9 -0.50 -25.24 29.60
C GLU A 9 -1.76 -24.84 28.81
N ARG A 10 -1.68 -24.74 27.49
CA ARG A 10 -2.75 -24.28 26.59
C ARG A 10 -3.23 -25.41 25.67
N ILE A 11 -3.96 -26.36 26.23
CA ILE A 11 -4.41 -27.58 25.54
C ILE A 11 -5.24 -27.31 24.28
N GLU A 12 -5.96 -26.20 24.22
CA GLU A 12 -6.89 -25.92 23.11
C GLU A 12 -6.38 -24.91 22.08
N ASN A 13 -5.28 -24.19 22.36
CA ASN A 13 -4.81 -23.11 21.50
C ASN A 13 -3.55 -23.49 20.73
N LEU A 14 -3.60 -23.21 19.44
CA LEU A 14 -2.43 -23.21 18.58
C LEU A 14 -1.47 -22.11 19.02
N HIS A 15 -0.27 -22.49 19.38
CA HIS A 15 0.78 -21.53 19.70
C HIS A 15 1.78 -21.45 18.57
N PHE A 16 2.06 -20.22 18.11
CA PHE A 16 3.12 -19.91 17.18
C PHE A 16 4.24 -19.22 17.97
N SER A 17 5.47 -19.67 17.77
CA SER A 17 6.63 -18.97 18.32
C SER A 17 6.97 -17.73 17.51
N THR A 18 7.74 -16.84 18.11
CA THR A 18 8.48 -15.82 17.35
C THR A 18 9.57 -16.48 16.50
N PRO A 19 10.05 -15.81 15.44
CA PRO A 19 11.14 -16.33 14.62
C PRO A 19 12.38 -16.61 15.46
N HIS A 20 12.91 -17.82 15.32
CA HIS A 20 14.13 -18.26 16.01
C HIS A 20 14.97 -19.16 15.12
N VAL A 21 16.22 -19.35 15.51
CA VAL A 21 17.08 -20.29 14.81
C VAL A 21 16.67 -21.71 15.24
N GLN A 22 16.41 -22.56 14.25
CA GLN A 22 16.13 -23.97 14.47
C GLN A 22 17.34 -24.63 15.14
N ASN A 23 17.16 -25.23 16.31
CA ASN A 23 18.20 -25.85 17.13
C ASN A 23 17.83 -27.24 17.69
N LEU A 24 16.65 -27.75 17.29
CA LEU A 24 16.14 -29.04 17.78
C LEU A 24 16.54 -30.22 16.90
N PHE A 25 16.88 -29.96 15.65
CA PHE A 25 17.26 -30.98 14.68
C PHE A 25 18.66 -30.71 14.18
N ASP A 26 19.49 -31.74 14.13
CA ASP A 26 20.80 -31.63 13.52
C ASP A 26 20.67 -31.45 12.03
N ASP A 27 21.16 -30.33 11.52
CA ASP A 27 21.23 -30.07 10.09
C ASP A 27 22.65 -30.46 9.60
N PRO A 28 22.75 -31.46 8.69
CA PRO A 28 24.05 -31.89 8.16
C PRO A 28 24.80 -30.78 7.41
N ASP A 29 24.09 -29.76 6.94
CA ASP A 29 24.69 -28.63 6.25
C ASP A 29 25.15 -27.50 7.17
N SER A 30 24.94 -27.62 8.48
CA SER A 30 25.31 -26.63 9.52
C SER A 30 24.83 -25.20 9.24
N ARG A 31 23.70 -25.06 8.54
CA ARG A 31 23.12 -23.75 8.20
C ARG A 31 22.16 -23.31 9.29
N TYR A 32 22.24 -22.04 9.64
CA TYR A 32 21.26 -21.44 10.53
C TYR A 32 19.95 -21.20 9.76
N HIS A 33 18.95 -22.04 10.03
CA HIS A 33 17.62 -21.85 9.47
C HIS A 33 16.74 -21.09 10.45
N TRP A 34 16.25 -19.96 10.03
CA TRP A 34 15.23 -19.24 10.76
C TRP A 34 13.87 -19.88 10.50
N VAL A 35 13.17 -20.20 11.59
CA VAL A 35 11.88 -20.88 11.58
C VAL A 35 10.90 -20.18 12.51
N VAL A 36 9.63 -20.38 12.21
CA VAL A 36 8.51 -20.13 13.11
C VAL A 36 7.92 -21.47 13.47
N SER A 37 7.94 -21.82 14.75
CA SER A 37 7.47 -23.11 15.20
C SER A 37 6.02 -23.04 15.66
N ARG A 38 5.25 -24.03 15.26
CA ARG A 38 3.90 -24.27 15.75
C ARG A 38 3.92 -25.46 16.68
N SER A 39 3.50 -25.26 17.93
CA SER A 39 3.38 -26.33 18.90
C SER A 39 1.92 -26.62 19.26
N ARG A 40 1.63 -27.91 19.49
CA ARG A 40 0.32 -28.39 19.89
C ARG A 40 0.46 -29.59 20.82
N HIS A 41 -0.31 -29.60 21.90
CA HIS A 41 -0.46 -30.79 22.74
C HIS A 41 -1.17 -31.92 21.97
N VAL A 42 -0.66 -33.12 22.08
CA VAL A 42 -1.22 -34.34 21.47
C VAL A 42 -1.24 -35.49 22.46
N GLU A 43 -2.28 -36.28 22.38
CA GLU A 43 -2.35 -37.52 23.14
C GLU A 43 -2.09 -38.70 22.21
N LEU A 44 -1.13 -39.53 22.56
CA LEU A 44 -0.69 -40.69 21.80
C LEU A 44 -1.00 -41.97 22.59
N SER A 45 -1.64 -42.93 21.96
CA SER A 45 -1.82 -44.27 22.54
C SER A 45 -0.69 -45.18 22.05
N ARG A 46 0.13 -45.65 23.01
CA ARG A 46 1.17 -46.61 22.71
C ARG A 46 1.01 -47.85 23.64
N GLY A 47 0.74 -49.00 23.04
CA GLY A 47 0.53 -50.23 23.78
C GLY A 47 -0.63 -50.22 24.77
N GLY A 48 -1.72 -49.44 24.48
CA GLY A 48 -2.86 -49.29 25.39
C GLY A 48 -2.69 -48.27 26.51
N VAL A 49 -1.56 -47.60 26.59
CA VAL A 49 -1.29 -46.52 27.55
C VAL A 49 -1.34 -45.18 26.83
N MET A 50 -2.14 -44.25 27.35
CA MET A 50 -2.21 -42.87 26.86
C MET A 50 -0.98 -42.10 27.37
N GLN A 51 -0.26 -41.50 26.45
CA GLN A 51 0.89 -40.65 26.72
C GLN A 51 0.66 -39.25 26.16
N SER A 52 0.90 -38.25 26.96
CA SER A 52 0.88 -36.87 26.54
C SER A 52 2.19 -36.51 25.85
N GLY A 53 2.09 -35.77 24.74
CA GLY A 53 3.24 -35.29 24.02
C GLY A 53 2.97 -33.90 23.38
N VAL A 54 4.00 -33.30 22.82
CA VAL A 54 3.86 -32.06 22.06
C VAL A 54 4.31 -32.30 20.63
N LEU A 55 3.43 -32.01 19.69
CA LEU A 55 3.76 -31.95 18.26
C LEU A 55 4.34 -30.57 17.97
N LEU A 56 5.56 -30.51 17.45
CA LEU A 56 6.22 -29.32 16.99
C LEU A 56 6.40 -29.39 15.48
N VAL A 57 6.02 -28.32 14.80
CA VAL A 57 6.17 -28.16 13.35
C VAL A 57 6.89 -26.85 13.07
N ASP A 58 8.09 -26.94 12.52
CA ASP A 58 8.88 -25.80 12.12
C ASP A 58 8.53 -25.42 10.69
N MET A 59 8.19 -24.16 10.50
CA MET A 59 7.93 -23.56 9.20
C MET A 59 9.07 -22.62 8.82
N SER A 60 9.57 -22.73 7.58
CA SER A 60 10.61 -21.84 7.10
C SER A 60 10.16 -20.38 7.13
N PHE A 61 10.94 -19.55 7.78
CA PHE A 61 10.71 -18.11 7.84
C PHE A 61 10.87 -17.44 6.47
N SER A 62 11.68 -18.00 5.58
CA SER A 62 11.92 -17.46 4.24
C SER A 62 10.65 -17.32 3.39
N GLY A 63 9.67 -18.20 3.58
CA GLY A 63 8.38 -18.10 2.89
C GLY A 63 7.58 -16.86 3.32
N ILE A 64 7.56 -16.57 4.61
CA ILE A 64 6.90 -15.37 5.16
C ILE A 64 7.63 -14.11 4.66
N GLU A 65 8.95 -14.12 4.71
CA GLU A 65 9.79 -13.01 4.24
C GLU A 65 9.56 -12.73 2.75
N GLN A 66 9.49 -13.75 1.91
CA GLN A 66 9.27 -13.60 0.48
C GLN A 66 7.89 -12.95 0.20
N ILE A 67 6.83 -13.46 0.81
CA ILE A 67 5.47 -12.89 0.66
C ILE A 67 5.44 -11.42 1.08
N CYS A 68 6.06 -11.09 2.22
CA CYS A 68 6.09 -9.72 2.71
C CYS A 68 6.92 -8.78 1.84
N LYS A 69 7.99 -9.26 1.21
CA LYS A 69 8.83 -8.49 0.27
C LYS A 69 8.15 -8.19 -1.06
N GLU A 70 7.26 -9.07 -1.51
CA GLU A 70 6.51 -8.87 -2.76
C GLU A 70 5.45 -7.77 -2.64
N VAL A 71 5.05 -7.41 -1.43
CA VAL A 71 4.06 -6.35 -1.19
C VAL A 71 4.73 -4.98 -1.27
N SER A 72 4.42 -4.24 -2.34
CA SER A 72 4.84 -2.85 -2.50
C SER A 72 3.72 -1.91 -2.04
N LEU A 73 4.02 -1.09 -1.04
CA LEU A 73 3.12 -0.05 -0.56
C LEU A 73 3.58 1.31 -1.07
N SER A 74 2.65 2.13 -1.60
CA SER A 74 2.93 3.50 -2.06
C SER A 74 4.16 3.60 -2.97
N ASN A 75 4.21 2.81 -4.05
CA ASN A 75 5.33 2.79 -5.01
C ASN A 75 6.70 2.49 -4.37
N GLY A 76 6.73 1.62 -3.34
CA GLY A 76 7.96 1.23 -2.65
C GLY A 76 8.43 2.18 -1.55
N GLN A 77 7.67 3.22 -1.24
CA GLN A 77 8.00 4.17 -0.16
C GLN A 77 7.39 3.77 1.20
N GLY A 78 6.40 2.88 1.19
CA GLY A 78 5.87 2.24 2.38
C GLY A 78 6.50 0.87 2.60
N TYR A 79 6.31 0.32 3.78
CA TYR A 79 6.76 -1.01 4.14
C TYR A 79 5.71 -1.75 4.96
N LEU A 80 5.87 -3.06 5.00
CA LEU A 80 5.00 -3.97 5.71
C LEU A 80 5.83 -4.72 6.75
N TYR A 81 5.28 -4.87 7.95
CA TYR A 81 5.84 -5.72 8.98
C TYR A 81 4.75 -6.57 9.67
N LEU A 82 5.17 -7.60 10.37
CA LEU A 82 4.31 -8.57 11.01
C LEU A 82 4.66 -8.63 12.49
N ILE A 83 3.66 -8.56 13.35
CA ILE A 83 3.79 -8.69 14.81
C ILE A 83 2.85 -9.75 15.34
N ASP A 84 3.17 -10.28 16.50
CA ASP A 84 2.25 -11.12 17.26
C ASP A 84 1.23 -10.28 18.06
N GLY A 85 0.35 -10.95 18.81
CA GLY A 85 -0.65 -10.28 19.65
C GLY A 85 -0.07 -9.47 20.82
N SER A 86 1.17 -9.73 21.22
CA SER A 86 1.88 -8.98 22.26
C SER A 86 2.64 -7.77 21.71
N GLY A 87 2.78 -7.69 20.39
CA GLY A 87 3.55 -6.67 19.70
C GLY A 87 4.99 -7.07 19.41
N GLU A 88 5.37 -8.33 19.62
CA GLU A 88 6.69 -8.82 19.26
C GLU A 88 6.82 -8.94 17.74
N ILE A 89 7.94 -8.46 17.19
CA ILE A 89 8.16 -8.42 15.75
C ILE A 89 8.47 -9.82 15.22
N ILE A 90 7.59 -10.34 14.38
CA ILE A 90 7.78 -11.60 13.65
C ILE A 90 8.59 -11.36 12.38
N TYR A 91 8.23 -10.34 11.61
CA TYR A 91 8.95 -9.93 10.41
C TYR A 91 9.01 -8.42 10.32
N HIS A 92 10.17 -7.88 9.94
CA HIS A 92 10.34 -6.49 9.56
C HIS A 92 11.40 -6.40 8.44
N PRO A 93 11.22 -5.57 7.40
CA PRO A 93 12.20 -5.47 6.31
C PRO A 93 13.58 -4.99 6.76
N ARG A 94 13.64 -4.33 7.92
CA ARG A 94 14.89 -3.87 8.57
C ARG A 94 15.13 -4.52 9.90
N GLN A 95 14.76 -5.79 10.04
CA GLN A 95 14.80 -6.53 11.30
C GLN A 95 16.19 -6.56 11.94
N GLN A 96 17.24 -6.65 11.14
CA GLN A 96 18.62 -6.63 11.60
C GLN A 96 18.99 -5.31 12.31
N LEU A 97 18.49 -4.17 11.80
CA LEU A 97 18.72 -2.86 12.43
C LEU A 97 17.99 -2.72 13.76
N ILE A 98 16.79 -3.30 13.85
CA ILE A 98 15.99 -3.30 15.08
C ILE A 98 16.67 -4.16 16.14
N TYR A 99 17.13 -5.36 15.81
CA TYR A 99 17.85 -6.23 16.73
C TYR A 99 19.18 -5.65 17.18
N ALA A 100 19.84 -4.88 16.31
CA ALA A 100 21.07 -4.16 16.68
C ALA A 100 20.81 -2.89 17.53
N GLY A 101 19.53 -2.54 17.79
CA GLY A 101 19.18 -1.31 18.51
C GLY A 101 19.45 -0.03 17.73
N LEU A 102 19.68 -0.13 16.41
CA LEU A 102 19.96 1.01 15.53
C LEU A 102 18.69 1.63 14.96
N GLN A 103 17.58 0.92 15.00
CA GLN A 103 16.26 1.39 14.58
C GLN A 103 15.21 0.94 15.58
N GLU A 104 14.24 1.79 15.83
CA GLU A 104 13.05 1.47 16.62
C GLU A 104 11.82 1.41 15.72
N GLU A 105 10.82 0.65 16.15
CA GLU A 105 9.51 0.60 15.49
C GLU A 105 8.40 0.72 16.56
N ASN A 106 7.23 1.25 16.15
CA ASN A 106 6.10 1.45 17.06
C ASN A 106 5.20 0.20 17.15
N ASN A 107 5.83 -0.97 17.22
CA ASN A 107 5.18 -2.27 17.22
C ASN A 107 4.23 -2.50 18.42
N LEU A 108 4.61 -2.04 19.59
CA LEU A 108 3.78 -2.17 20.80
C LEU A 108 2.48 -1.36 20.70
N THR A 109 2.55 -0.13 20.17
CA THR A 109 1.35 0.68 19.94
C THR A 109 0.49 0.08 18.83
N ALA A 110 1.11 -0.39 17.74
CA ALA A 110 0.42 -1.06 16.64
C ALA A 110 -0.31 -2.34 17.09
N ALA A 111 0.23 -3.07 18.06
CA ALA A 111 -0.44 -4.21 18.65
C ALA A 111 -1.78 -3.85 19.33
N GLY A 112 -1.88 -2.65 19.87
CA GLY A 112 -3.12 -2.12 20.47
C GLY A 112 -4.17 -1.63 19.47
N TYR A 113 -3.81 -1.43 18.20
CA TYR A 113 -4.76 -0.94 17.21
C TYR A 113 -5.76 -2.02 16.79
N ALA A 114 -7.00 -1.60 16.57
CA ALA A 114 -8.00 -2.43 15.91
C ALA A 114 -7.70 -2.52 14.40
N ASP A 115 -8.30 -3.51 13.73
CA ASP A 115 -8.22 -3.62 12.27
C ASP A 115 -8.72 -2.33 11.61
N GLY A 116 -7.94 -1.79 10.69
CA GLY A 116 -8.25 -0.53 10.00
C GLY A 116 -7.02 0.34 9.80
N THR A 117 -7.27 1.59 9.46
CA THR A 117 -6.24 2.58 9.17
C THR A 117 -6.19 3.66 10.27
N HIS A 118 -4.99 3.90 10.76
CA HIS A 118 -4.71 4.82 11.86
C HIS A 118 -3.67 5.84 11.42
N ALA A 119 -3.85 7.08 11.85
CA ALA A 119 -2.81 8.11 11.69
C ALA A 119 -1.97 8.15 12.96
N GLU A 120 -0.66 8.09 12.81
CA GLU A 120 0.27 8.22 13.94
C GLU A 120 1.42 9.16 13.64
N VAL A 121 2.06 9.62 14.69
CA VAL A 121 3.33 10.35 14.62
C VAL A 121 4.38 9.53 15.35
N PHE A 122 5.39 9.10 14.64
CA PHE A 122 6.50 8.34 15.20
C PHE A 122 7.83 8.93 14.74
N GLN A 123 8.75 9.17 15.67
CA GLN A 123 10.04 9.83 15.43
C GLN A 123 9.90 11.15 14.62
N SER A 124 8.90 11.97 14.97
CA SER A 124 8.55 13.24 14.30
C SER A 124 8.03 13.11 12.86
N GLN A 125 7.84 11.91 12.35
CA GLN A 125 7.23 11.66 11.04
C GLN A 125 5.75 11.32 11.18
N LYS A 126 4.92 12.00 10.39
CA LYS A 126 3.51 11.63 10.23
C LYS A 126 3.41 10.45 9.28
N ARG A 127 2.77 9.38 9.73
CA ARG A 127 2.58 8.17 8.92
C ARG A 127 1.18 7.61 9.07
N GLN A 128 0.73 6.94 8.05
CA GLN A 128 -0.52 6.20 8.02
C GLN A 128 -0.19 4.72 8.24
N VAL A 129 -0.83 4.13 9.22
CA VAL A 129 -0.62 2.75 9.64
C VAL A 129 -1.92 1.99 9.42
N THR A 130 -1.86 0.95 8.61
CA THR A 130 -2.99 0.06 8.37
C THR A 130 -2.71 -1.28 9.02
N VAL A 131 -3.61 -1.69 9.91
CA VAL A 131 -3.49 -2.94 10.67
C VAL A 131 -4.53 -3.92 10.23
N LYS A 132 -4.15 -5.18 10.02
CA LYS A 132 -5.03 -6.30 9.72
C LYS A 132 -4.64 -7.52 10.52
N THR A 133 -5.58 -8.03 11.30
CA THR A 133 -5.40 -9.26 12.07
C THR A 133 -5.48 -10.48 11.15
N VAL A 134 -4.49 -11.37 11.27
CA VAL A 134 -4.43 -12.64 10.53
C VAL A 134 -5.16 -13.70 11.35
N GLY A 135 -6.25 -14.22 10.81
CA GLY A 135 -7.28 -14.99 11.51
C GLY A 135 -6.79 -16.06 12.47
N TYR A 136 -6.12 -17.10 12.01
CA TYR A 136 -5.80 -18.25 12.85
C TYR A 136 -4.59 -18.06 13.79
N THR A 137 -3.70 -17.12 13.47
CA THR A 137 -2.47 -16.90 14.23
C THR A 137 -2.64 -15.84 15.32
N GLY A 138 -3.60 -14.94 15.16
CA GLY A 138 -3.73 -13.73 15.95
C GLY A 138 -2.62 -12.69 15.67
N TRP A 139 -1.79 -12.95 14.65
CA TRP A 139 -0.77 -12.00 14.23
C TRP A 139 -1.41 -10.79 13.58
N LYS A 140 -0.72 -9.68 13.62
CA LYS A 140 -1.15 -8.45 12.96
C LYS A 140 -0.19 -8.09 11.84
N LEU A 141 -0.75 -7.93 10.65
CA LEU A 141 -0.07 -7.39 9.49
C LEU A 141 -0.18 -5.87 9.56
N VAL A 142 0.94 -5.18 9.57
CA VAL A 142 1.02 -3.73 9.73
C VAL A 142 1.68 -3.11 8.52
N GLY A 143 0.91 -2.35 7.75
CA GLY A 143 1.41 -1.58 6.62
C GLY A 143 1.64 -0.12 7.02
N VAL A 144 2.83 0.41 6.77
CA VAL A 144 3.23 1.78 7.13
C VAL A 144 3.52 2.56 5.87
N VAL A 145 2.88 3.74 5.75
CA VAL A 145 3.12 4.67 4.64
C VAL A 145 3.35 6.08 5.22
N PRO A 146 4.51 6.71 4.96
CA PRO A 146 4.74 8.09 5.33
C PRO A 146 3.74 9.03 4.62
N VAL A 147 3.17 9.99 5.36
CA VAL A 147 2.16 10.91 4.79
C VAL A 147 2.74 11.83 3.72
N GLU A 148 4.03 12.16 3.82
CA GLU A 148 4.75 12.98 2.85
C GLU A 148 4.73 12.35 1.44
N THR A 149 4.88 11.04 1.37
CA THR A 149 4.86 10.30 0.10
C THR A 149 3.48 10.28 -0.57
N LEU A 150 2.41 10.27 0.23
CA LEU A 150 1.05 10.39 -0.28
C LEU A 150 0.80 11.78 -0.88
N ARG A 151 1.39 12.82 -0.29
CA ARG A 151 1.26 14.20 -0.76
C ARG A 151 2.00 14.43 -2.09
N ASP A 152 3.18 13.83 -2.27
CA ASP A 152 3.95 13.97 -3.51
C ASP A 152 3.22 13.36 -4.71
N ASN A 153 2.62 12.19 -4.54
CA ASN A 153 1.79 11.58 -5.58
C ASN A 153 0.55 12.41 -5.91
N TYR A 154 -0.04 13.07 -4.91
CA TYR A 154 -1.21 13.93 -5.11
C TYR A 154 -0.86 15.23 -5.84
N SER A 155 0.32 15.81 -5.60
CA SER A 155 0.78 17.03 -6.26
C SER A 155 0.98 16.84 -7.79
N GLN A 156 1.49 15.71 -8.22
CA GLN A 156 1.62 15.38 -9.65
C GLN A 156 0.27 15.27 -10.35
N LEU A 157 -0.72 14.65 -9.70
CA LEU A 157 -2.09 14.57 -10.20
C LEU A 157 -2.73 15.96 -10.33
N LEU A 158 -2.53 16.84 -9.36
CA LEU A 158 -3.03 18.22 -9.40
C LEU A 158 -2.40 19.04 -10.54
N LEU A 159 -1.09 18.91 -10.76
CA LEU A 159 -0.41 19.57 -11.87
C LEU A 159 -0.94 19.09 -13.22
N PHE A 160 -1.16 17.80 -13.39
CA PHE A 160 -1.75 17.25 -14.60
C PHE A 160 -3.18 17.75 -14.81
N ALA A 161 -4.00 17.76 -13.75
CA ALA A 161 -5.36 18.28 -13.82
C ALA A 161 -5.40 19.77 -14.21
N MET A 162 -4.52 20.60 -13.62
CA MET A 162 -4.38 22.01 -14.00
C MET A 162 -3.96 22.18 -15.46
N PHE A 163 -3.03 21.36 -15.95
CA PHE A 163 -2.62 21.39 -17.35
C PHE A 163 -3.79 21.08 -18.29
N VAL A 164 -4.60 20.08 -18.00
CA VAL A 164 -5.78 19.71 -18.79
C VAL A 164 -6.80 20.86 -18.82
N VAL A 165 -7.06 21.53 -17.69
CA VAL A 165 -7.97 22.66 -17.60
C VAL A 165 -7.47 23.84 -18.45
N ILE A 166 -6.19 24.22 -18.30
CA ILE A 166 -5.60 25.32 -19.06
C ILE A 166 -5.63 25.01 -20.57
N PHE A 167 -5.29 23.78 -20.96
CA PHE A 167 -5.32 23.35 -22.35
C PHE A 167 -6.75 23.39 -22.94
N SER A 168 -7.76 22.99 -22.17
CA SER A 168 -9.16 23.04 -22.62
C SER A 168 -9.65 24.49 -22.83
N ILE A 169 -9.26 25.40 -21.92
CA ILE A 169 -9.58 26.84 -22.07
C ILE A 169 -8.91 27.41 -23.33
N PHE A 170 -7.63 27.09 -23.53
CA PHE A 170 -6.90 27.52 -24.72
C PHE A 170 -7.58 27.04 -26.02
N LEU A 171 -7.97 25.77 -26.06
CA LEU A 171 -8.66 25.17 -27.20
C LEU A 171 -10.01 25.82 -27.45
N LEU A 172 -10.75 26.15 -26.39
CA LEU A 172 -12.05 26.85 -26.49
C LEU A 172 -11.88 28.26 -27.05
N VAL A 173 -10.88 29.01 -26.59
CA VAL A 173 -10.56 30.34 -27.12
C VAL A 173 -10.11 30.26 -28.57
N PHE A 174 -9.25 29.32 -28.93
CA PHE A 174 -8.77 29.10 -30.28
C PHE A 174 -9.91 28.77 -31.24
N VAL A 175 -10.81 27.87 -30.89
CA VAL A 175 -11.99 27.53 -31.70
C VAL A 175 -12.90 28.73 -31.85
N ASN A 176 -13.10 29.53 -30.79
CA ASN A 176 -13.95 30.72 -30.83
C ASN A 176 -13.38 31.78 -31.77
N LEU A 177 -12.06 32.01 -31.74
CA LEU A 177 -11.40 32.94 -32.69
C LEU A 177 -11.51 32.45 -34.13
N ARG A 178 -11.31 31.17 -34.39
CA ARG A 178 -11.45 30.60 -35.74
C ARG A 178 -12.88 30.67 -36.27
N LEU A 179 -13.87 30.36 -35.42
CA LEU A 179 -15.29 30.49 -35.79
C LEU A 179 -15.67 31.97 -36.09
N SER A 180 -15.12 32.88 -35.27
CA SER A 180 -15.35 34.32 -35.49
C SER A 180 -14.81 34.80 -36.85
N GLU A 181 -13.61 34.35 -37.25
CA GLU A 181 -13.04 34.67 -38.56
C GLU A 181 -13.85 34.05 -39.71
N TRP A 182 -14.29 32.79 -39.55
CA TRP A 182 -14.96 32.05 -40.63
C TRP A 182 -16.44 32.43 -40.82
N ILE A 183 -17.15 32.79 -39.77
CA ILE A 183 -18.59 33.00 -39.79
C ILE A 183 -18.92 34.49 -39.69
N THR A 184 -18.30 35.24 -38.79
CA THR A 184 -18.69 36.61 -38.47
C THR A 184 -18.13 37.60 -39.49
N ALA A 185 -16.95 37.35 -40.05
CA ALA A 185 -16.36 38.23 -41.07
C ALA A 185 -17.17 38.23 -42.39
N PRO A 186 -17.55 37.06 -42.96
CA PRO A 186 -18.38 37.08 -44.19
C PRO A 186 -19.79 37.63 -43.94
N MET A 187 -20.39 37.38 -42.76
CA MET A 187 -21.70 37.95 -42.42
C MET A 187 -21.69 39.49 -42.36
N LYS A 188 -20.63 40.09 -41.81
CA LYS A 188 -20.48 41.55 -41.83
C LYS A 188 -20.33 42.12 -43.22
N LYS A 189 -19.62 41.41 -44.13
CA LYS A 189 -19.53 41.81 -45.54
C LYS A 189 -20.89 41.78 -46.21
N LEU A 190 -21.70 40.76 -45.97
CA LEU A 190 -23.07 40.66 -46.48
C LEU A 190 -23.99 41.80 -45.97
N GLU A 191 -23.90 42.08 -44.62
CA GLU A 191 -24.67 43.18 -44.04
C GLU A 191 -24.32 44.53 -44.65
N LEU A 192 -23.04 44.79 -44.87
CA LEU A 192 -22.60 46.02 -45.52
C LEU A 192 -23.08 46.10 -47.01
N ALA A 193 -23.02 45.01 -47.76
CA ALA A 193 -23.47 44.94 -49.13
C ALA A 193 -24.99 45.14 -49.22
N VAL A 194 -25.79 44.60 -48.36
CA VAL A 194 -27.22 44.81 -48.24
C VAL A 194 -27.54 46.31 -47.98
N ARG A 195 -26.78 46.91 -47.03
CA ARG A 195 -26.93 48.35 -46.72
C ARG A 195 -26.58 49.29 -47.84
N GLU A 196 -25.63 48.96 -48.72
CA GLU A 196 -25.28 49.70 -49.89
C GLU A 196 -26.39 49.61 -50.99
N LEU A 197 -26.95 48.39 -51.15
CA LEU A 197 -28.12 48.21 -52.05
C LEU A 197 -29.34 49.03 -51.61
N GLU A 198 -29.59 49.08 -50.27
CA GLU A 198 -30.68 49.86 -49.69
C GLU A 198 -30.51 51.40 -49.94
N LYS A 199 -29.25 51.85 -50.09
CA LYS A 199 -28.93 53.25 -50.42
C LYS A 199 -28.96 53.60 -51.92
N GLY A 200 -29.35 52.64 -52.80
CA GLY A 200 -29.58 52.89 -54.21
C GLY A 200 -28.37 52.65 -55.13
N ALA A 201 -27.41 51.84 -54.72
CA ALA A 201 -26.32 51.37 -55.59
C ALA A 201 -26.85 50.35 -56.60
N GLU A 202 -26.60 50.60 -57.90
CA GLU A 202 -27.13 49.83 -59.05
C GLU A 202 -26.46 48.41 -59.17
N SER A 203 -25.30 48.17 -58.56
CA SER A 203 -24.66 46.86 -58.51
C SER A 203 -23.67 46.77 -57.32
N VAL A 204 -23.62 45.64 -56.58
CA VAL A 204 -22.65 45.35 -55.59
C VAL A 204 -21.87 44.12 -56.03
N ASP A 205 -20.56 44.23 -56.12
CA ASP A 205 -19.66 43.15 -56.51
C ASP A 205 -19.46 42.22 -55.30
N PHE A 206 -19.93 40.99 -55.44
CA PHE A 206 -19.77 39.97 -54.43
C PHE A 206 -18.49 39.18 -54.72
N ASP A 207 -17.31 39.69 -54.32
CA ASP A 207 -16.08 38.91 -54.34
C ASP A 207 -16.05 38.00 -53.12
N VAL A 208 -16.45 36.74 -53.30
CA VAL A 208 -16.38 35.68 -52.36
C VAL A 208 -15.16 34.85 -52.73
N ASP A 209 -13.96 35.29 -52.35
CA ASP A 209 -12.78 34.44 -52.39
C ASP A 209 -12.97 33.32 -51.38
N GLY A 210 -13.04 32.05 -51.88
CA GLY A 210 -13.16 30.80 -51.14
C GLY A 210 -11.84 30.28 -50.62
#